data_fc64765bb0f05be5fb25d37bf81ec9d5
#
_entry.id   fc64765bb0f05be5fb25d37bf81ec9d5
#
_cell.length_a   1.000
_cell.length_b   1.000
_cell.length_c   1.000
_cell.angle_alpha   90.00
_cell.angle_beta   90.00
_cell.angle_gamma   90.00
#
_symmetry.space_group_name_H-M   'P 1'
#
loop_
_entity.id
_entity.type
_entity.pdbx_description
1 polymer ?
#
loop_
_entity_poly.entity_id
_entity_poly.type
_entity_poly.pdbx_seq_one_letter_code
_entity_poly.pdbx_strand_id
1 'polypeptide(L)'
;MANDFKRFTKANISNNSSSPSTVYTCATNKTTIVVGCMVCNKTANDVTVTVTLDTTISGQDDARLCDALKLPANSTAELSMGKIVLTHNNTNGDAIKAFASAASAVDVILSILEDV
;
A
#
# COMPACT_ATOMS: atom_id res chain seq x y z
N MET A 1 13.81 7.44 -21.81
CA MET A 1 13.17 7.08 -20.55
C MET A 1 11.82 6.50 -20.80
N ALA A 2 11.59 5.33 -20.30
CA ALA A 2 10.31 4.66 -20.48
C ALA A 2 9.55 4.66 -19.17
N ASN A 3 8.27 5.02 -19.22
CA ASN A 3 7.37 4.87 -18.10
C ASN A 3 6.83 3.45 -18.13
N ASP A 4 6.89 2.77 -16.99
CA ASP A 4 6.43 1.40 -16.88
C ASP A 4 5.22 1.31 -15.97
N PHE A 5 4.14 0.73 -16.48
CA PHE A 5 3.03 0.34 -15.64
C PHE A 5 3.35 -1.00 -14.99
N LYS A 6 3.22 -1.06 -13.67
CA LYS A 6 3.50 -2.28 -12.91
C LYS A 6 2.41 -2.53 -11.88
N ARG A 7 2.31 -3.77 -11.46
CA ARG A 7 1.38 -4.19 -10.43
C ARG A 7 2.14 -4.98 -9.38
N PHE A 8 1.85 -4.70 -8.12
CA PHE A 8 2.39 -5.43 -6.98
C PHE A 8 1.24 -5.97 -6.15
N THR A 9 1.37 -7.20 -5.70
CA THR A 9 0.37 -7.85 -4.89
C THR A 9 0.99 -8.31 -3.58
N LYS A 10 0.22 -8.25 -2.51
CA LYS A 10 0.60 -8.83 -1.23
C LYS A 10 -0.61 -9.54 -0.67
N ALA A 11 -0.55 -10.86 -0.63
CA ALA A 11 -1.60 -11.68 -0.05
C ALA A 11 -1.35 -11.88 1.44
N ASN A 12 -2.41 -12.09 2.20
CA ASN A 12 -2.30 -12.46 3.62
C ASN A 12 -1.49 -11.45 4.42
N ILE A 13 -1.90 -10.19 4.36
CA ILE A 13 -1.14 -9.13 5.03
C ILE A 13 -1.13 -9.33 6.54
N SER A 14 -0.12 -8.72 7.18
CA SER A 14 0.10 -8.81 8.62
C SER A 14 -1.12 -8.33 9.42
N ASN A 15 -1.32 -8.90 10.60
CA ASN A 15 -2.28 -8.37 11.58
C ASN A 15 -1.58 -7.61 12.71
N ASN A 16 -0.32 -7.26 12.54
CA ASN A 16 0.47 -6.57 13.56
C ASN A 16 0.79 -5.15 13.09
N SER A 17 0.26 -4.16 13.80
CA SER A 17 0.47 -2.75 13.47
C SER A 17 1.93 -2.32 13.63
N SER A 18 2.70 -3.01 14.46
CA SER A 18 4.13 -2.74 14.65
C SER A 18 4.99 -3.36 13.55
N SER A 19 4.45 -4.29 12.79
CA SER A 19 5.16 -4.98 11.72
C SER A 19 4.22 -5.15 10.51
N PRO A 20 3.81 -4.06 9.88
CA PRO A 20 2.92 -4.14 8.73
C PRO A 20 3.63 -4.79 7.54
N SER A 21 2.85 -5.37 6.64
CA SER A 21 3.39 -5.93 5.41
C SER A 21 3.74 -4.82 4.43
N THR A 22 4.91 -4.91 3.81
CA THR A 22 5.31 -3.98 2.75
C THR A 22 4.75 -4.47 1.42
N VAL A 23 3.93 -3.64 0.77
CA VAL A 23 3.37 -3.97 -0.54
C VAL A 23 4.34 -3.55 -1.64
N TYR A 24 4.93 -2.37 -1.53
CA TYR A 24 5.84 -1.83 -2.52
C TYR A 24 6.77 -0.82 -1.89
N THR A 25 8.03 -0.83 -2.33
CA THR A 25 9.01 0.20 -1.97
C THR A 25 9.54 0.82 -3.25
N CYS A 26 9.57 2.15 -3.30
CA CYS A 26 10.05 2.87 -4.48
C CYS A 26 11.51 2.51 -4.79
N ALA A 27 11.77 2.17 -6.03
CA ALA A 27 13.08 1.72 -6.47
C ALA A 27 14.08 2.88 -6.55
N THR A 28 15.37 2.52 -6.45
CA THR A 28 16.48 3.48 -6.50
C THR A 28 16.42 4.32 -7.78
N ASN A 29 16.57 5.63 -7.60
CA ASN A 29 16.59 6.61 -8.70
C ASN A 29 15.32 6.64 -9.53
N LYS A 30 14.19 6.25 -8.94
CA LYS A 30 12.90 6.28 -9.63
C LYS A 30 11.90 7.12 -8.88
N THR A 31 10.96 7.65 -9.63
CA THR A 31 9.75 8.27 -9.10
C THR A 31 8.59 7.39 -9.51
N THR A 32 7.72 7.09 -8.57
CA THR A 32 6.59 6.20 -8.80
C THR A 32 5.30 6.93 -8.49
N ILE A 33 4.30 6.74 -9.34
CA ILE A 33 2.96 7.26 -9.09
C ILE A 33 2.04 6.08 -8.83
N VAL A 34 1.35 6.10 -7.68
CA VAL A 34 0.34 5.09 -7.37
C VAL A 34 -0.93 5.47 -8.13
N VAL A 35 -1.38 4.57 -9.00
CA VAL A 35 -2.57 4.81 -9.82
C VAL A 35 -3.79 4.03 -9.34
N GLY A 36 -3.62 3.08 -8.45
CA GLY A 36 -4.74 2.35 -7.87
C GLY A 36 -4.31 1.44 -6.74
N CYS A 37 -5.20 1.23 -5.77
CA CYS A 37 -4.96 0.31 -4.68
C CYS A 37 -6.29 -0.36 -4.31
N MET A 38 -6.32 -1.68 -4.36
CA MET A 38 -7.49 -2.46 -3.98
C MET A 38 -7.16 -3.33 -2.78
N VAL A 39 -8.11 -3.44 -1.85
CA VAL A 39 -7.99 -4.30 -0.68
C VAL A 39 -9.18 -5.25 -0.65
N CYS A 40 -8.91 -6.53 -0.42
CA CYS A 40 -9.95 -7.57 -0.45
C CYS A 40 -9.95 -8.36 0.83
N ASN A 41 -11.10 -8.38 1.52
CA ASN A 41 -11.33 -9.29 2.64
C ASN A 41 -11.85 -10.61 2.09
N LYS A 42 -11.05 -11.64 2.18
CA LYS A 42 -11.41 -12.97 1.66
C LYS A 42 -11.94 -13.92 2.72
N THR A 43 -12.33 -13.38 3.88
CA THR A 43 -12.88 -14.20 4.97
C THR A 43 -14.38 -13.98 5.12
N ALA A 44 -15.00 -14.87 5.88
CA ALA A 44 -16.43 -14.79 6.19
C ALA A 44 -16.77 -13.86 7.35
N ASN A 45 -15.76 -13.15 7.86
CA ASN A 45 -15.93 -12.21 8.98
C ASN A 45 -15.54 -10.80 8.55
N ASP A 46 -16.16 -9.79 9.18
CA ASP A 46 -15.74 -8.40 8.96
C ASP A 46 -14.33 -8.20 9.53
N VAL A 47 -13.51 -7.46 8.80
CA VAL A 47 -12.18 -7.07 9.26
C VAL A 47 -11.94 -5.60 8.98
N THR A 48 -10.92 -5.02 9.61
CA THR A 48 -10.47 -3.67 9.26
C THR A 48 -9.09 -3.73 8.63
N VAL A 49 -8.80 -2.76 7.78
CA VAL A 49 -7.50 -2.66 7.10
C VAL A 49 -6.99 -1.24 7.22
N THR A 50 -5.68 -1.12 7.42
CA THR A 50 -4.97 0.16 7.44
C THR A 50 -3.88 0.12 6.39
N VAL A 51 -3.83 1.13 5.53
CA VAL A 51 -2.79 1.28 4.51
C VAL A 51 -2.06 2.58 4.77
N THR A 52 -0.74 2.51 4.83
CA THR A 52 0.12 3.63 5.22
C THR A 52 1.12 3.94 4.13
N LEU A 53 1.34 5.23 3.90
CA LEU A 53 2.49 5.72 3.15
C LEU A 53 3.61 5.97 4.15
N ASP A 54 4.69 5.21 4.02
CA ASP A 54 5.88 5.31 4.85
C ASP A 54 6.90 6.14 4.06
N THR A 55 7.10 7.40 4.46
CA THR A 55 7.90 8.33 3.69
C THR A 55 9.33 8.42 4.19
N THR A 56 10.25 8.66 3.27
CA THR A 56 11.65 8.94 3.58
C THR A 56 12.00 10.42 3.36
N ILE A 57 11.03 11.24 2.96
CA ILE A 57 11.28 12.65 2.69
C ILE A 57 11.43 13.39 4.01
N SER A 58 12.56 14.12 4.16
CA SER A 58 12.81 14.92 5.33
C SER A 58 11.75 16.02 5.47
N GLY A 59 11.20 16.15 6.66
CA GLY A 59 10.17 17.16 6.93
C GLY A 59 8.74 16.67 6.64
N GLN A 60 8.57 15.45 6.19
CA GLN A 60 7.26 14.86 6.00
C GLN A 60 7.05 13.69 6.96
N ASP A 61 5.81 13.46 7.33
CA ASP A 61 5.44 12.39 8.25
C ASP A 61 4.79 11.23 7.48
N ASP A 62 4.91 10.03 8.02
CA ASP A 62 4.15 8.89 7.52
C ASP A 62 2.66 9.21 7.67
N ALA A 63 1.89 8.83 6.66
CA ALA A 63 0.47 9.14 6.62
C ALA A 63 -0.33 7.92 6.19
N ARG A 64 -1.58 7.85 6.64
CA ARG A 64 -2.43 6.72 6.31
C ARG A 64 -3.31 7.05 5.12
N LEU A 65 -3.37 6.14 4.16
CA LEU A 65 -4.29 6.21 3.05
C LEU A 65 -5.70 5.83 3.52
N CYS A 66 -5.78 4.84 4.40
CA CYS A 66 -6.99 4.55 5.16
C CYS A 66 -6.60 4.05 6.54
N ASP A 67 -7.44 4.33 7.52
CA ASP A 67 -7.21 3.96 8.91
C ASP A 67 -8.37 3.11 9.41
N ALA A 68 -8.08 1.82 9.66
CA ALA A 68 -9.08 0.87 10.13
C ALA A 68 -10.36 0.89 9.28
N LEU A 69 -10.19 0.90 7.96
CA LEU A 69 -11.30 0.82 7.03
C LEU A 69 -12.02 -0.51 7.21
N LYS A 70 -13.30 -0.47 7.49
CA LYS A 70 -14.07 -1.69 7.69
C LYS A 70 -14.38 -2.35 6.36
N LEU A 71 -13.94 -3.62 6.23
CA LEU A 71 -14.24 -4.45 5.07
C LEU A 71 -15.23 -5.52 5.50
N PRO A 72 -16.45 -5.47 5.01
CA PRO A 72 -17.42 -6.56 5.26
C PRO A 72 -16.88 -7.88 4.74
N ALA A 73 -17.42 -8.98 5.27
CA ALA A 73 -17.05 -10.33 4.85
C ALA A 73 -17.09 -10.46 3.32
N ASN A 74 -16.07 -11.08 2.75
CA ASN A 74 -15.98 -11.40 1.31
C ASN A 74 -16.13 -10.18 0.38
N SER A 75 -15.68 -9.00 0.83
CA SER A 75 -15.83 -7.77 0.03
C SER A 75 -14.49 -7.15 -0.35
N THR A 76 -14.52 -6.30 -1.36
CA THR A 76 -13.38 -5.56 -1.86
C THR A 76 -13.68 -4.08 -1.81
N ALA A 77 -12.67 -3.29 -1.42
CA ALA A 77 -12.75 -1.84 -1.51
C ALA A 77 -11.62 -1.33 -2.40
N GLU A 78 -11.93 -0.33 -3.21
CA GLU A 78 -10.93 0.39 -3.97
C GLU A 78 -10.64 1.69 -3.23
N LEU A 79 -9.37 1.90 -2.89
CA LEU A 79 -8.96 3.15 -2.27
C LEU A 79 -8.81 4.17 -3.39
N SER A 80 -9.69 5.18 -3.37
CA SER A 80 -9.63 6.26 -4.34
C SER A 80 -8.45 7.13 -3.99
N MET A 81 -7.32 6.78 -4.54
CA MET A 81 -6.12 7.56 -4.34
C MET A 81 -6.01 8.50 -5.50
N GLY A 82 -6.08 9.77 -5.29
CA GLY A 82 -5.55 10.68 -6.27
C GLY A 82 -4.14 10.20 -6.67
N LYS A 83 -3.40 10.93 -7.38
CA LYS A 83 -2.04 10.53 -7.75
C LYS A 83 -1.12 10.71 -6.56
N ILE A 84 -0.64 9.61 -5.99
CA ILE A 84 0.30 9.64 -4.89
C ILE A 84 1.69 9.39 -5.44
N VAL A 85 2.62 10.31 -5.15
CA VAL A 85 3.98 10.25 -5.65
C VAL A 85 4.87 9.61 -4.60
N LEU A 86 5.63 8.59 -5.01
CA LEU A 86 6.64 7.96 -4.17
C LEU A 86 8.01 8.25 -4.76
N THR A 87 8.97 8.55 -3.90
CA THR A 87 10.34 8.87 -4.34
C THR A 87 11.35 8.04 -3.55
N HIS A 88 12.60 8.10 -4.02
CA HIS A 88 13.74 7.45 -3.36
C HIS A 88 14.78 8.52 -3.03
N ASN A 89 15.30 8.52 -1.81
CA ASN A 89 16.20 9.57 -1.32
C ASN A 89 17.69 9.23 -1.44
N ASN A 90 18.08 8.37 -2.39
CA ASN A 90 19.41 7.81 -2.58
C ASN A 90 19.77 6.68 -1.61
N THR A 91 19.06 6.52 -0.52
CA THR A 91 19.31 5.48 0.47
C THR A 91 18.08 4.61 0.67
N ASN A 92 16.92 5.23 0.83
CA ASN A 92 15.66 4.55 1.11
C ASN A 92 14.56 5.07 0.19
N GLY A 93 13.62 4.20 -0.14
CA GLY A 93 12.44 4.56 -0.92
C GLY A 93 11.20 4.69 -0.06
N ASP A 94 10.29 5.57 -0.46
CA ASP A 94 8.96 5.62 0.11
C ASP A 94 8.26 4.29 -0.12
N ALA A 95 7.46 3.84 0.82
CA ALA A 95 6.82 2.53 0.74
C ALA A 95 5.32 2.61 1.04
N ILE A 96 4.58 1.68 0.47
CA ILE A 96 3.19 1.44 0.82
C ILE A 96 3.16 0.18 1.68
N LYS A 97 2.64 0.32 2.89
CA LYS A 97 2.54 -0.77 3.86
C LYS A 97 1.10 -0.93 4.32
N ALA A 98 0.76 -2.14 4.75
CA ALA A 98 -0.61 -2.43 5.15
C ALA A 98 -0.65 -3.48 6.26
N PHE A 99 -1.66 -3.35 7.13
CA PHE A 99 -1.99 -4.39 8.09
C PHE A 99 -3.52 -4.46 8.26
N ALA A 100 -3.98 -5.59 8.76
CA ALA A 100 -5.40 -5.84 8.97
C ALA A 100 -5.67 -6.27 10.40
N SER A 101 -6.93 -6.29 10.80
CA SER A 101 -7.32 -6.72 12.16
C SER A 101 -7.20 -8.22 12.37
N ALA A 102 -7.10 -9.00 11.29
CA ALA A 102 -6.97 -10.46 11.37
C ALA A 102 -5.89 -10.93 10.41
N ALA A 103 -5.17 -11.96 10.79
CA ALA A 103 -4.12 -12.55 9.95
C ALA A 103 -4.73 -13.31 8.77
N SER A 104 -4.02 -13.29 7.64
CA SER A 104 -4.41 -14.04 6.44
C SER A 104 -5.82 -13.70 5.93
N ALA A 105 -6.29 -12.49 6.21
CA ALA A 105 -7.65 -12.08 5.89
C ALA A 105 -7.73 -11.15 4.68
N VAL A 106 -6.71 -10.34 4.45
CA VAL A 106 -6.78 -9.29 3.45
C VAL A 106 -5.63 -9.41 2.44
N ASP A 107 -5.98 -9.28 1.17
CA ASP A 107 -5.02 -9.17 0.08
C ASP A 107 -5.03 -7.74 -0.44
N VAL A 108 -3.87 -7.27 -0.89
CA VAL A 108 -3.70 -5.92 -1.43
C VAL A 108 -3.15 -6.00 -2.85
N ILE A 109 -3.73 -5.23 -3.76
CA ILE A 109 -3.25 -5.09 -5.14
C ILE A 109 -2.95 -3.62 -5.37
N LEU A 110 -1.71 -3.33 -5.75
CA LEU A 110 -1.24 -1.97 -5.99
C LEU A 110 -0.84 -1.83 -7.45
N SER A 111 -1.40 -0.85 -8.14
CA SER A 111 -1.03 -0.51 -9.51
C SER A 111 -0.24 0.79 -9.50
N ILE A 112 0.88 0.81 -10.20
CA ILE A 112 1.78 1.95 -10.22
C ILE A 112 2.22 2.28 -11.63
N LEU A 113 2.67 3.52 -11.81
CA LEU A 113 3.43 3.95 -12.96
C LEU A 113 4.82 4.34 -12.47
N GLU A 114 5.82 3.65 -12.96
CA GLU A 114 7.20 3.85 -12.56
C GLU A 114 7.95 4.60 -13.65
N ASP A 115 8.61 5.69 -13.28
CA ASP A 115 9.44 6.48 -14.19
C ASP A 115 10.90 6.10 -13.97
N VAL A 116 11.57 5.88 -15.07
CA VAL A 116 12.98 5.47 -15.07
C VAL A 116 13.88 6.69 -15.29
#